data_f0a6b98791a67e86e575d97cf7a39629
#
_entry.id   f0a6b98791a67e86e575d97cf7a39629
#
_cell.length_a   1.000
_cell.length_b   1.000
_cell.length_c   1.000
_cell.angle_alpha   90.00
_cell.angle_beta   90.00
_cell.angle_gamma   90.00
#
_symmetry.space_group_name_H-M   'P 1'
#
loop_
_entity.id
_entity.type
_entity.pdbx_description
1 polymer ?
#
loop_
_entity_poly.entity_id
_entity_poly.type
_entity_poly.pdbx_seq_one_letter_code
_entity_poly.pdbx_strand_id
1 'polypeptide(L)'
;KLNAMAKEVGRDKHKMTAFVRFREIGEPDAPRRRFAAWFEPTYHTVEPTADFFLRRFSDMDWRILPPDVCAIFEGGKLTFREGEEKPALPEDASEQLWITYFQNIFNPARLMVKAMQSEMPKKYWKNMPEAAHIPQMIADAPARAHAMAEAAPSFPPQRLAQVQAQLAAHQSAWEGPKDALAKDIAACTRCPLH
;
A
#
# COMPACT_ATOMS: atom_id res chain seq x y z
N LYS A 1 1.20 -11.76 29.95
CA LYS A 1 -0.15 -11.37 29.46
C LYS A 1 -0.12 -9.95 28.84
N LEU A 2 0.35 -8.92 29.57
CA LEU A 2 0.43 -7.53 29.08
C LEU A 2 1.22 -7.39 27.78
N ASN A 3 2.39 -8.01 27.65
CA ASN A 3 3.21 -7.95 26.42
C ASN A 3 2.48 -8.56 25.20
N ALA A 4 1.70 -9.61 25.41
CA ALA A 4 0.90 -10.19 24.33
C ALA A 4 -0.22 -9.24 23.89
N MET A 5 -0.91 -8.61 24.83
CA MET A 5 -1.94 -7.60 24.54
C MET A 5 -1.35 -6.39 23.79
N ALA A 6 -0.23 -5.85 24.28
CA ALA A 6 0.46 -4.73 23.63
C ALA A 6 0.86 -5.08 22.17
N LYS A 7 1.31 -6.31 21.93
CA LYS A 7 1.65 -6.80 20.60
C LYS A 7 0.42 -6.88 19.68
N GLU A 8 -0.72 -7.34 20.17
CA GLU A 8 -1.96 -7.41 19.38
C GLU A 8 -2.50 -6.01 19.03
N VAL A 9 -2.51 -5.08 20.00
CA VAL A 9 -2.86 -3.67 19.73
C VAL A 9 -1.91 -3.03 18.74
N GLY A 10 -0.60 -3.28 18.87
CA GLY A 10 0.41 -2.79 17.91
C GLY A 10 0.19 -3.31 16.48
N ARG A 11 -0.20 -4.58 16.36
CA ARG A 11 -0.57 -5.17 15.05
C ARG A 11 -1.82 -4.52 14.47
N ASP A 12 -2.85 -4.29 15.29
CA ASP A 12 -4.08 -3.66 14.83
C ASP A 12 -3.84 -2.22 14.34
N LYS A 13 -3.03 -1.42 15.07
CA LYS A 13 -2.56 -0.11 14.61
C LYS A 13 -1.88 -0.19 13.24
N HIS A 14 -0.95 -1.12 13.08
CA HIS A 14 -0.25 -1.31 11.81
C HIS A 14 -1.21 -1.71 10.68
N LYS A 15 -2.17 -2.61 10.96
CA LYS A 15 -3.18 -3.01 9.97
C LYS A 15 -4.13 -1.86 9.62
N MET A 16 -4.47 -0.99 10.58
CA MET A 16 -5.24 0.21 10.31
C MET A 16 -4.51 1.14 9.33
N THR A 17 -3.22 1.41 9.52
CA THR A 17 -2.44 2.24 8.57
C THR A 17 -2.34 1.65 7.17
N ALA A 18 -2.41 0.33 7.04
CA ALA A 18 -2.33 -0.37 5.76
C ALA A 18 -3.68 -0.51 5.04
N PHE A 19 -4.79 -0.59 5.78
CA PHE A 19 -6.09 -1.02 5.23
C PHE A 19 -7.17 0.05 5.23
N VAL A 20 -6.95 1.22 5.82
CA VAL A 20 -7.87 2.36 5.66
C VAL A 20 -7.90 2.77 4.18
N ARG A 21 -9.11 2.89 3.63
CA ARG A 21 -9.36 3.30 2.25
C ARG A 21 -10.19 4.59 2.28
N PHE A 22 -9.59 5.68 1.85
CA PHE A 22 -10.25 6.96 1.74
C PHE A 22 -11.01 7.06 0.42
N ARG A 23 -12.25 7.54 0.50
CA ARG A 23 -13.10 7.89 -0.65
C ARG A 23 -13.33 9.39 -0.65
N GLU A 24 -13.29 9.99 -1.80
CA GLU A 24 -13.59 11.42 -1.95
C GLU A 24 -15.08 11.69 -1.73
N ILE A 25 -15.40 12.68 -0.88
CA ILE A 25 -16.77 13.02 -0.48
C ILE A 25 -17.15 14.48 -0.77
N GLY A 26 -16.29 15.23 -1.41
CA GLY A 26 -16.48 16.65 -1.71
C GLY A 26 -16.54 16.92 -3.20
N GLU A 27 -16.65 18.20 -3.54
CA GLU A 27 -16.49 18.66 -4.92
C GLU A 27 -15.03 18.42 -5.37
N PRO A 28 -14.81 17.80 -6.55
CA PRO A 28 -13.46 17.48 -7.03
C PRO A 28 -12.56 18.71 -7.20
N ASP A 29 -13.16 19.87 -7.50
CA ASP A 29 -12.45 21.13 -7.73
C ASP A 29 -12.34 22.02 -6.47
N ALA A 30 -12.71 21.49 -5.29
CA ALA A 30 -12.60 22.23 -4.05
C ALA A 30 -11.12 22.57 -3.76
N PRO A 31 -10.83 23.80 -3.26
CA PRO A 31 -9.46 24.21 -2.90
C PRO A 31 -8.78 23.26 -1.92
N ARG A 32 -9.57 22.59 -1.10
CA ARG A 32 -9.11 21.53 -0.18
C ARG A 32 -10.05 20.34 -0.32
N ARG A 33 -9.50 19.25 -0.83
CA ARG A 33 -10.26 18.01 -1.08
C ARG A 33 -10.66 17.35 0.23
N ARG A 34 -11.81 16.69 0.23
CA ARG A 34 -12.41 16.07 1.41
C ARG A 34 -12.62 14.59 1.20
N PHE A 35 -12.22 13.80 2.19
CA PHE A 35 -12.23 12.35 2.12
C PHE A 35 -12.88 11.74 3.35
N ALA A 36 -13.50 10.59 3.19
CA ALA A 36 -13.98 9.77 4.30
C ALA A 36 -13.55 8.32 4.13
N ALA A 37 -13.28 7.66 5.23
CA ALA A 37 -12.98 6.23 5.27
C ALA A 37 -13.79 5.56 6.37
N TRP A 38 -14.36 4.40 6.06
CA TRP A 38 -14.88 3.48 7.05
C TRP A 38 -13.85 2.43 7.39
N PHE A 39 -13.55 2.23 8.67
CA PHE A 39 -12.66 1.19 9.12
C PHE A 39 -13.06 0.72 10.52
N GLU A 40 -13.20 -0.58 10.71
CA GLU A 40 -13.55 -1.19 12.00
C GLU A 40 -12.30 -1.86 12.59
N PRO A 41 -11.55 -1.18 13.48
CA PRO A 41 -10.43 -1.78 14.18
C PRO A 41 -10.91 -2.85 15.17
N THR A 42 -10.01 -3.74 15.59
CA THR A 42 -10.32 -4.74 16.61
C THR A 42 -10.21 -4.17 18.03
N TYR A 43 -9.36 -3.16 18.19
CA TYR A 43 -9.08 -2.48 19.45
C TYR A 43 -9.26 -0.97 19.28
N HIS A 44 -9.29 -0.21 20.37
CA HIS A 44 -9.34 1.26 20.32
C HIS A 44 -8.03 1.85 19.77
N THR A 45 -7.83 1.72 18.47
CA THR A 45 -6.57 2.10 17.80
C THR A 45 -6.68 3.36 16.95
N VAL A 46 -7.86 3.96 16.85
CA VAL A 46 -8.10 5.16 16.04
C VAL A 46 -7.29 6.35 16.55
N GLU A 47 -7.47 6.71 17.82
CA GLU A 47 -6.77 7.85 18.42
C GLU A 47 -5.24 7.70 18.34
N PRO A 48 -4.63 6.56 18.79
CA PRO A 48 -3.19 6.40 18.72
C PRO A 48 -2.62 6.21 17.30
N THR A 49 -3.50 6.10 16.27
CA THR A 49 -3.08 5.98 14.87
C THR A 49 -3.32 7.29 14.09
N ALA A 50 -4.17 8.18 14.59
CA ALA A 50 -4.55 9.41 13.91
C ALA A 50 -3.37 10.30 13.54
N ASP A 51 -2.33 10.36 14.37
CA ASP A 51 -1.08 11.10 14.08
C ASP A 51 -0.36 10.63 12.81
N PHE A 52 -0.45 9.35 12.48
CA PHE A 52 0.10 8.84 11.21
C PHE A 52 -0.65 9.44 10.03
N PHE A 53 -1.97 9.44 10.05
CA PHE A 53 -2.80 9.98 8.98
C PHE A 53 -2.65 11.50 8.88
N LEU A 54 -2.55 12.21 10.01
CA LEU A 54 -2.31 13.64 10.06
C LEU A 54 -1.00 14.01 9.34
N ARG A 55 0.09 13.33 9.61
CA ARG A 55 1.38 13.58 8.94
C ARG A 55 1.37 13.18 7.46
N ARG A 56 0.66 12.09 7.13
CA ARG A 56 0.67 11.53 5.77
C ARG A 56 -0.25 12.28 4.81
N PHE A 57 -1.34 12.86 5.33
CA PHE A 57 -2.42 13.49 4.58
C PHE A 57 -2.77 14.88 5.17
N SER A 58 -1.76 15.71 5.35
CA SER A 58 -1.90 17.06 5.92
C SER A 58 -2.50 18.08 4.93
N ASP A 59 -2.45 17.78 3.65
CA ASP A 59 -2.88 18.64 2.54
C ASP A 59 -4.38 18.51 2.19
N MET A 60 -5.08 17.52 2.78
CA MET A 60 -6.50 17.29 2.56
C MET A 60 -7.27 17.22 3.88
N ASP A 61 -8.58 17.40 3.84
CA ASP A 61 -9.47 17.13 4.97
C ASP A 61 -9.93 15.68 4.93
N TRP A 62 -9.93 15.02 6.06
CA TRP A 62 -10.32 13.62 6.11
C TRP A 62 -11.06 13.24 7.38
N ARG A 63 -11.87 12.19 7.27
CA ARG A 63 -12.60 11.57 8.38
C ARG A 63 -12.38 10.06 8.34
N ILE A 64 -12.07 9.47 9.49
CA ILE A 64 -12.07 8.02 9.69
C ILE A 64 -13.22 7.73 10.64
N LEU A 65 -14.17 6.93 10.17
CA LEU A 65 -15.49 6.72 10.78
C LEU A 65 -15.65 5.27 11.26
N PRO A 66 -15.09 4.87 12.38
CA PRO A 66 -15.37 3.58 12.99
C PRO A 66 -16.57 3.66 13.95
N PRO A 67 -17.09 2.52 14.41
CA PRO A 67 -18.23 2.51 15.32
C PRO A 67 -17.93 3.07 16.72
N ASP A 68 -16.67 3.13 17.14
CA ASP A 68 -16.32 3.53 18.51
C ASP A 68 -15.95 5.01 18.64
N VAL A 69 -14.92 5.47 17.91
CA VAL A 69 -14.40 6.85 18.00
C VAL A 69 -13.99 7.33 16.61
N CYS A 70 -14.66 8.36 16.08
CA CYS A 70 -14.31 8.99 14.84
C CYS A 70 -13.13 9.94 14.99
N ALA A 71 -12.18 9.90 14.04
CA ALA A 71 -11.12 10.88 13.91
C ALA A 71 -11.41 11.79 12.71
N ILE A 72 -11.43 13.11 12.94
CA ILE A 72 -11.77 14.12 11.96
C ILE A 72 -10.64 15.14 11.89
N PHE A 73 -10.07 15.31 10.72
CA PHE A 73 -9.07 16.32 10.42
C PHE A 73 -9.65 17.30 9.39
N GLU A 74 -9.94 18.51 9.83
CA GLU A 74 -10.51 19.57 9.01
C GLU A 74 -9.80 20.90 9.31
N GLY A 75 -9.45 21.63 8.26
CA GLY A 75 -8.83 22.95 8.40
C GLY A 75 -7.53 22.95 9.20
N GLY A 76 -6.76 21.86 9.17
CA GLY A 76 -5.51 21.70 9.91
C GLY A 76 -5.68 21.30 11.37
N LYS A 77 -6.91 21.01 11.84
CA LYS A 77 -7.20 20.63 13.22
C LYS A 77 -7.73 19.20 13.30
N LEU A 78 -7.09 18.37 14.11
CA LEU A 78 -7.55 17.02 14.43
C LEU A 78 -8.50 17.06 15.63
N THR A 79 -9.66 16.42 15.50
CA THR A 79 -10.68 16.28 16.56
C THR A 79 -11.19 14.87 16.60
N PHE A 80 -11.67 14.43 17.78
CA PHE A 80 -12.29 13.13 17.97
C PHE A 80 -13.74 13.31 18.39
N ARG A 81 -14.62 12.42 17.92
CA ARG A 81 -16.06 12.37 18.28
C ARG A 81 -16.48 10.94 18.53
N GLU A 82 -17.66 10.78 19.10
CA GLU A 82 -18.30 9.45 19.22
C GLU A 82 -18.40 8.78 17.85
N GLY A 83 -18.34 7.44 17.88
CA GLY A 83 -18.47 6.62 16.67
C GLY A 83 -19.82 6.78 15.99
N GLU A 84 -19.85 6.44 14.73
CA GLU A 84 -21.03 6.54 13.88
C GLU A 84 -21.38 5.16 13.29
N GLU A 85 -22.64 4.99 12.88
CA GLU A 85 -23.01 3.85 12.02
C GLU A 85 -22.37 4.02 10.65
N LYS A 86 -22.12 2.90 9.97
CA LYS A 86 -21.48 2.91 8.67
C LYS A 86 -22.27 3.75 7.66
N PRO A 87 -21.76 4.91 7.25
CA PRO A 87 -22.46 5.75 6.28
C PRO A 87 -22.40 5.12 4.88
N ALA A 88 -23.37 5.47 4.05
CA ALA A 88 -23.31 5.21 2.61
C ALA A 88 -22.25 6.13 2.00
N LEU A 89 -21.01 5.68 1.89
CA LEU A 89 -19.97 6.42 1.20
C LEU A 89 -20.18 6.31 -0.32
N PRO A 90 -19.98 7.40 -1.07
CA PRO A 90 -20.11 7.39 -2.52
C PRO A 90 -19.10 6.39 -3.15
N GLU A 91 -19.46 5.84 -4.29
CA GLU A 91 -18.49 5.12 -5.13
C GLU A 91 -17.46 6.14 -5.65
N ASP A 92 -16.20 5.82 -5.47
CA ASP A 92 -15.08 6.64 -5.93
C ASP A 92 -14.52 6.05 -7.23
N ALA A 93 -14.36 6.88 -8.25
CA ALA A 93 -13.74 6.47 -9.52
C ALA A 93 -12.33 5.87 -9.31
N SER A 94 -11.61 6.33 -8.30
CA SER A 94 -10.29 5.79 -7.92
C SER A 94 -10.37 4.37 -7.34
N GLU A 95 -11.50 3.99 -6.73
CA GLU A 95 -11.71 2.64 -6.18
C GLU A 95 -11.68 1.59 -7.29
N GLN A 96 -12.37 1.85 -8.41
CA GLN A 96 -12.36 0.92 -9.55
C GLN A 96 -10.97 0.79 -10.18
N LEU A 97 -10.23 1.89 -10.26
CA LEU A 97 -8.83 1.86 -10.69
C LEU A 97 -7.95 1.08 -9.72
N TRP A 98 -8.17 1.23 -8.42
CA TRP A 98 -7.47 0.47 -7.39
C TRP A 98 -7.75 -1.04 -7.49
N ILE A 99 -9.01 -1.43 -7.65
CA ILE A 99 -9.40 -2.85 -7.84
C ILE A 99 -8.70 -3.42 -9.09
N THR A 100 -8.75 -2.69 -10.19
CA THR A 100 -8.09 -3.09 -11.45
C THR A 100 -6.58 -3.25 -11.24
N TYR A 101 -5.93 -2.29 -10.58
CA TYR A 101 -4.51 -2.35 -10.24
C TYR A 101 -4.21 -3.58 -9.37
N PHE A 102 -4.99 -3.78 -8.30
CA PHE A 102 -4.82 -4.91 -7.37
C PHE A 102 -4.89 -6.26 -8.08
N GLN A 103 -5.85 -6.45 -8.99
CA GLN A 103 -6.00 -7.68 -9.76
C GLN A 103 -4.84 -7.90 -10.74
N ASN A 104 -4.23 -6.82 -11.26
CA ASN A 104 -3.18 -6.91 -12.28
C ASN A 104 -1.76 -7.03 -11.69
N ILE A 105 -1.50 -6.51 -10.48
CA ILE A 105 -0.21 -6.69 -9.80
C ILE A 105 -0.06 -8.09 -9.16
N PHE A 106 -1.18 -8.81 -9.04
CA PHE A 106 -1.18 -10.15 -8.46
C PHE A 106 -0.38 -11.12 -9.33
N ASN A 107 0.65 -11.74 -8.73
CA ASN A 107 1.41 -12.79 -9.40
C ASN A 107 0.91 -14.17 -8.96
N PRO A 108 0.17 -14.88 -9.82
CA PRO A 108 -0.43 -16.17 -9.48
C PRO A 108 0.60 -17.26 -9.21
N ALA A 109 1.79 -17.20 -9.82
CA ALA A 109 2.87 -18.16 -9.62
C ALA A 109 3.55 -18.05 -8.24
N ARG A 110 3.34 -16.93 -7.53
CA ARG A 110 3.89 -16.68 -6.19
C ARG A 110 2.85 -16.68 -5.09
N LEU A 111 1.66 -17.21 -5.34
CA LEU A 111 0.58 -17.22 -4.38
C LEU A 111 0.91 -18.08 -3.16
N MET A 112 0.93 -17.47 -1.99
CA MET A 112 1.09 -18.11 -0.69
C MET A 112 -0.09 -17.72 0.21
N VAL A 113 -1.20 -18.45 0.11
CA VAL A 113 -2.48 -18.12 0.79
C VAL A 113 -2.32 -17.96 2.31
N LYS A 114 -1.55 -18.83 2.96
CA LYS A 114 -1.31 -18.74 4.42
C LYS A 114 -0.55 -17.47 4.80
N ALA A 115 0.49 -17.11 4.05
CA ALA A 115 1.25 -15.88 4.28
C ALA A 115 0.39 -14.65 4.02
N MET A 116 -0.38 -14.63 2.94
CA MET A 116 -1.32 -13.57 2.62
C MET A 116 -2.33 -13.36 3.76
N GLN A 117 -2.95 -14.43 4.27
CA GLN A 117 -3.92 -14.34 5.37
C GLN A 117 -3.29 -13.90 6.71
N SER A 118 -2.02 -14.20 6.94
CA SER A 118 -1.28 -13.68 8.09
C SER A 118 -1.08 -12.17 8.01
N GLU A 119 -0.69 -11.67 6.83
CA GLU A 119 -0.46 -10.25 6.61
C GLU A 119 -1.74 -9.46 6.40
N MET A 120 -2.77 -10.08 5.83
CA MET A 120 -4.06 -9.48 5.53
C MET A 120 -5.19 -10.34 6.10
N PRO A 121 -5.40 -10.33 7.44
CA PRO A 121 -6.39 -11.16 8.10
C PRO A 121 -7.81 -10.91 7.61
N LYS A 122 -8.59 -11.99 7.44
CA LYS A 122 -9.95 -11.93 6.87
C LYS A 122 -10.90 -10.99 7.63
N LYS A 123 -10.67 -10.75 8.91
CA LYS A 123 -11.48 -9.81 9.71
C LYS A 123 -11.49 -8.37 9.18
N TYR A 124 -10.44 -7.96 8.44
CA TYR A 124 -10.36 -6.63 7.82
C TYR A 124 -10.91 -6.57 6.39
N TRP A 125 -11.19 -7.72 5.77
CA TRP A 125 -11.64 -7.74 4.37
C TRP A 125 -12.93 -6.97 4.13
N LYS A 126 -13.80 -6.90 5.12
CA LYS A 126 -15.04 -6.11 5.07
C LYS A 126 -14.81 -4.59 4.89
N ASN A 127 -13.60 -4.12 5.16
CA ASN A 127 -13.21 -2.72 5.03
C ASN A 127 -12.52 -2.42 3.68
N MET A 128 -12.26 -3.45 2.87
CA MET A 128 -11.45 -3.35 1.65
C MET A 128 -12.27 -3.78 0.43
N PRO A 129 -12.54 -2.89 -0.53
CA PRO A 129 -13.34 -3.22 -1.71
C PRO A 129 -12.67 -4.30 -2.58
N GLU A 130 -11.33 -4.28 -2.67
CA GLU A 130 -10.55 -5.26 -3.41
C GLU A 130 -10.65 -6.69 -2.85
N ALA A 131 -10.99 -6.83 -1.58
CA ALA A 131 -11.04 -8.14 -0.92
C ALA A 131 -12.14 -9.07 -1.48
N ALA A 132 -13.19 -8.51 -2.05
CA ALA A 132 -14.25 -9.30 -2.71
C ALA A 132 -13.73 -10.13 -3.88
N HIS A 133 -12.64 -9.70 -4.52
CA HIS A 133 -12.03 -10.38 -5.67
C HIS A 133 -11.02 -11.45 -5.29
N ILE A 134 -10.54 -11.48 -4.04
CA ILE A 134 -9.50 -12.41 -3.59
C ILE A 134 -9.89 -13.89 -3.77
N PRO A 135 -11.10 -14.35 -3.43
CA PRO A 135 -11.46 -15.76 -3.60
C PRO A 135 -11.35 -16.22 -5.06
N GLN A 136 -11.82 -15.41 -6.01
CA GLN A 136 -11.74 -15.72 -7.43
C GLN A 136 -10.29 -15.72 -7.92
N MET A 137 -9.49 -14.72 -7.49
CA MET A 137 -8.07 -14.64 -7.85
C MET A 137 -7.28 -15.88 -7.36
N ILE A 138 -7.62 -16.42 -6.19
CA ILE A 138 -7.03 -17.65 -5.66
C ILE A 138 -7.46 -18.85 -6.50
N ALA A 139 -8.73 -18.94 -6.85
CA ALA A 139 -9.27 -20.05 -7.66
C ALA A 139 -8.63 -20.08 -9.06
N ASP A 140 -8.44 -18.92 -9.67
CA ASP A 140 -7.88 -18.80 -11.03
C ASP A 140 -6.33 -18.89 -11.06
N ALA A 141 -5.66 -18.79 -9.92
CA ALA A 141 -4.21 -18.71 -9.87
C ALA A 141 -3.48 -19.89 -10.56
N PRO A 142 -3.89 -21.16 -10.41
CA PRO A 142 -3.22 -22.26 -11.09
C PRO A 142 -3.32 -22.16 -12.62
N ALA A 143 -4.50 -21.85 -13.16
CA ALA A 143 -4.71 -21.71 -14.60
C ALA A 143 -3.93 -20.51 -15.16
N ARG A 144 -3.92 -19.39 -14.46
CA ARG A 144 -3.15 -18.20 -14.85
C ARG A 144 -1.63 -18.45 -14.79
N ALA A 145 -1.15 -19.16 -13.78
CA ALA A 145 0.27 -19.53 -13.67
C ALA A 145 0.70 -20.45 -14.82
N HIS A 146 -0.14 -21.40 -15.19
CA HIS A 146 0.11 -22.27 -16.34
C HIS A 146 0.16 -21.48 -17.66
N ALA A 147 -0.83 -20.63 -17.91
CA ALA A 147 -0.86 -19.77 -19.09
C ALA A 147 0.37 -18.84 -19.17
N MET A 148 0.84 -18.33 -18.01
CA MET A 148 2.07 -17.52 -17.96
C MET A 148 3.32 -18.34 -18.30
N ALA A 149 3.38 -19.62 -17.92
CA ALA A 149 4.50 -20.51 -18.24
C ALA A 149 4.54 -20.88 -19.73
N GLU A 150 3.37 -20.97 -20.36
CA GLU A 150 3.24 -21.30 -21.80
C GLU A 150 3.34 -20.08 -22.70
N ALA A 151 3.18 -18.87 -22.14
CA ALA A 151 3.26 -17.62 -22.91
C ALA A 151 4.66 -17.46 -23.50
N ALA A 152 4.71 -17.13 -24.79
CA ALA A 152 5.97 -16.77 -25.43
C ALA A 152 6.60 -15.54 -24.74
N PRO A 153 7.94 -15.48 -24.63
CA PRO A 153 8.61 -14.31 -24.07
C PRO A 153 8.20 -13.03 -24.80
N SER A 154 7.73 -12.04 -24.06
CA SER A 154 7.48 -10.72 -24.65
C SER A 154 8.79 -10.06 -24.99
N PHE A 155 8.85 -9.38 -26.14
CA PHE A 155 10.02 -8.58 -26.47
C PHE A 155 10.22 -7.50 -25.40
N PRO A 156 11.46 -7.32 -24.93
CA PRO A 156 11.75 -6.26 -23.98
C PRO A 156 11.40 -4.90 -24.61
N PRO A 157 10.86 -3.95 -23.84
CA PRO A 157 10.59 -2.60 -24.34
C PRO A 157 11.85 -1.99 -24.97
N GLN A 158 11.70 -1.23 -26.05
CA GLN A 158 12.85 -0.57 -26.74
C GLN A 158 13.74 0.22 -25.77
N ARG A 159 13.12 0.84 -24.74
CA ARG A 159 13.85 1.54 -23.68
C ARG A 159 14.75 0.61 -22.87
N LEU A 160 14.34 -0.63 -22.64
CA LEU A 160 15.17 -1.61 -21.91
C LEU A 160 16.41 -1.98 -22.72
N ALA A 161 16.29 -2.14 -24.04
CA ALA A 161 17.43 -2.39 -24.92
C ALA A 161 18.43 -1.22 -24.89
N GLN A 162 17.94 0.03 -24.88
CA GLN A 162 18.77 1.22 -24.74
C GLN A 162 19.51 1.28 -23.39
N VAL A 163 18.79 1.00 -22.30
CA VAL A 163 19.37 0.97 -20.95
C VAL A 163 20.41 -0.15 -20.85
N GLN A 164 20.14 -1.33 -21.40
CA GLN A 164 21.10 -2.44 -21.41
C GLN A 164 22.34 -2.10 -22.24
N ALA A 165 22.18 -1.44 -23.38
CA ALA A 165 23.32 -0.98 -24.19
C ALA A 165 24.17 0.06 -23.45
N GLN A 166 23.52 1.00 -22.73
CA GLN A 166 24.22 1.97 -21.88
C GLN A 166 24.97 1.31 -20.73
N LEU A 167 24.34 0.36 -20.04
CA LEU A 167 24.99 -0.40 -18.96
C LEU A 167 26.16 -1.22 -19.47
N ALA A 168 26.03 -1.88 -20.63
CA ALA A 168 27.10 -2.63 -21.24
C ALA A 168 28.27 -1.71 -21.65
N ALA A 169 27.99 -0.53 -22.19
CA ALA A 169 29.02 0.47 -22.51
C ALA A 169 29.75 0.98 -21.25
N HIS A 170 29.02 1.15 -20.13
CA HIS A 170 29.63 1.49 -18.84
C HIS A 170 30.46 0.35 -18.24
N GLN A 171 29.99 -0.90 -18.38
CA GLN A 171 30.72 -2.07 -17.90
C GLN A 171 32.02 -2.31 -18.70
N SER A 172 32.00 -2.03 -20.02
CA SER A 172 33.22 -2.15 -20.86
C SER A 172 34.25 -1.05 -20.57
N ALA A 173 33.84 0.05 -19.93
CA ALA A 173 34.75 1.12 -19.52
C ALA A 173 35.51 0.84 -18.21
N TRP A 174 35.14 -0.22 -17.48
CA TRP A 174 35.81 -0.64 -16.26
C TRP A 174 36.65 -1.91 -16.50
N GLU A 175 37.92 -1.75 -16.80
CA GLU A 175 38.90 -2.84 -16.95
C GLU A 175 39.82 -3.01 -15.73
N GLY A 176 39.51 -2.31 -14.62
CA GLY A 176 40.32 -2.33 -13.42
C GLY A 176 40.13 -3.58 -12.55
N PRO A 177 41.12 -4.00 -11.78
CA PRO A 177 40.99 -5.10 -10.82
C PRO A 177 39.96 -4.72 -9.71
N LYS A 178 39.24 -5.73 -9.21
CA LYS A 178 38.20 -5.54 -8.16
C LYS A 178 38.70 -4.80 -6.93
N ASP A 179 39.97 -4.94 -6.58
CA ASP A 179 40.59 -4.25 -5.46
C ASP A 179 40.79 -2.76 -5.68
N ALA A 180 40.96 -2.31 -6.92
CA ALA A 180 41.00 -0.88 -7.27
C ALA A 180 39.60 -0.24 -7.13
N LEU A 181 38.53 -0.93 -7.59
CA LEU A 181 37.17 -0.49 -7.40
C LEU A 181 36.81 -0.35 -5.91
N ALA A 182 37.19 -1.31 -5.08
CA ALA A 182 36.95 -1.28 -3.65
C ALA A 182 37.65 -0.07 -2.98
N LYS A 183 38.86 0.28 -3.41
CA LYS A 183 39.59 1.47 -2.95
C LYS A 183 38.92 2.77 -3.39
N ASP A 184 38.46 2.83 -4.63
CA ASP A 184 37.77 4.01 -5.18
C ASP A 184 36.41 4.24 -4.49
N ILE A 185 35.68 3.16 -4.16
CA ILE A 185 34.44 3.22 -3.39
C ILE A 185 34.71 3.71 -1.97
N ALA A 186 35.75 3.19 -1.31
CA ALA A 186 36.13 3.59 0.05
C ALA A 186 36.60 5.05 0.12
N ALA A 187 37.18 5.58 -0.96
CA ALA A 187 37.62 6.97 -1.05
C ALA A 187 36.56 7.92 -1.63
N CYS A 188 35.37 7.43 -1.97
CA CYS A 188 34.34 8.22 -2.63
C CYS A 188 33.64 9.16 -1.64
N THR A 189 33.72 10.47 -1.89
CA THR A 189 33.08 11.53 -1.11
C THR A 189 31.90 12.19 -1.84
N ARG A 190 31.38 11.57 -2.90
CA ARG A 190 30.34 12.17 -3.77
C ARG A 190 28.93 12.19 -3.16
N CYS A 191 28.70 11.47 -2.09
CA CYS A 191 27.41 11.46 -1.40
C CYS A 191 27.61 11.47 0.14
N PRO A 192 26.58 11.85 0.92
CA PRO A 192 26.67 11.94 2.38
C PRO A 192 26.68 10.58 3.10
N LEU A 193 26.86 9.46 2.39
CA LEU A 193 26.89 8.09 2.94
C LEU A 193 28.32 7.53 3.14
N HIS A 194 29.36 8.37 2.97
CA HIS A 194 30.76 7.98 3.19
C HIS A 194 31.16 8.08 4.64
#